data_069bce4b7ce49fa5813800a9ed30f5d5
#
_entry.id   069bce4b7ce49fa5813800a9ed30f5d5
#
_cell.length_a   1.000
_cell.length_b   1.000
_cell.length_c   1.000
_cell.angle_alpha   90.00
_cell.angle_beta   90.00
_cell.angle_gamma   90.00
#
_symmetry.space_group_name_H-M   'P 1'
#
loop_
_entity.id
_entity.type
_entity.pdbx_description
1 polymer ?
#
loop_
_entity_poly.entity_id
_entity_poly.type
_entity_poly.pdbx_seq_one_letter_code
_entity_poly.pdbx_strand_id
1 'polypeptide(L)'
;MKIYFRLLTYVRPYWLPFLLGIFGFILYASAQTGFAALMEYLIDAISEEKEGTYIYGPLAVIGIAIARGIGTFMGNFFTAYVARNVVHQLRKVMFDQLLKIPLDYFHNNASGHILSKISYNVEQVTTAATDSLKVAVREGMTVIGLFVYLLYLNWQLTLVFVAVSPLIALVVMIASKRFRRLGHRIQDSMGNVTHVASENIQGVQIVRTFGGCDKERKRFEKASEQNLRQSLKLAFTEGLSVPIVQIIVSSALALLIFLALHPMMNNDMTAGQFIAFIIAAGLIAKPLRALTEVNSSIQRGIAAAKSIFELVDETVESNTGSLAAQTDQGSCRLEFKDLCFSYLPNKPVLNRLNLEVEPGQTVALVGRSGSGKSTLASLIPRFYEPTTGAILLNGHKLDDYELLSLRSQIALVTQNVFLFDGTIRENIAYGVDPDVEETTIIEAAHAAHVMEFVERMPDGLDTHVGEKGTKLSGGQRQRIAIARAILKNAPVLILDEATSALDTESERHIQAALENVMKGRTTLVIAHRLSTIESADQIVVMDQGRIMEKGSHTELLEQDGMYADLYQKQFTEID
;
A
#
# COMPACT_ATOMS: atom_id res chain seq x y z
N MET A 1 -8.07 4.53 21.43
CA MET A 1 -7.60 3.41 22.30
C MET A 1 -7.74 2.05 21.63
N LYS A 2 -8.87 1.68 21.03
CA LYS A 2 -9.06 0.34 20.38
C LYS A 2 -7.99 -0.01 19.33
N ILE A 3 -7.59 0.95 18.48
CA ILE A 3 -6.57 0.76 17.43
C ILE A 3 -5.19 0.44 18.02
N TYR A 4 -4.82 1.12 19.11
CA TYR A 4 -3.54 0.88 19.78
C TYR A 4 -3.48 -0.52 20.40
N PHE A 5 -4.55 -0.96 21.06
CA PHE A 5 -4.61 -2.33 21.60
C PHE A 5 -4.54 -3.38 20.49
N ARG A 6 -5.16 -3.13 19.35
CA ARG A 6 -5.08 -4.01 18.18
C ARG A 6 -3.65 -4.11 17.63
N LEU A 7 -2.90 -3.01 17.59
CA LEU A 7 -1.47 -3.05 17.24
C LEU A 7 -0.65 -3.90 18.22
N LEU A 8 -0.96 -3.81 19.51
CA LEU A 8 -0.28 -4.61 20.53
C LEU A 8 -0.48 -6.11 20.35
N THR A 9 -1.58 -6.57 19.76
CA THR A 9 -1.77 -8.00 19.45
C THR A 9 -0.71 -8.52 18.48
N TYR A 10 -0.24 -7.70 17.54
CA TYR A 10 0.84 -8.05 16.62
C TYR A 10 2.23 -8.04 17.28
N VAL A 11 2.39 -7.35 18.41
CA VAL A 11 3.62 -7.36 19.21
C VAL A 11 3.69 -8.60 20.11
N ARG A 12 2.53 -9.15 20.52
CA ARG A 12 2.43 -10.27 21.47
C ARG A 12 3.32 -11.48 21.14
N PRO A 13 3.47 -11.94 19.89
CA PRO A 13 4.36 -13.06 19.56
C PRO A 13 5.85 -12.77 19.86
N TYR A 14 6.23 -11.49 19.93
CA TYR A 14 7.60 -11.03 20.13
C TYR A 14 7.85 -10.44 21.51
N TRP A 15 7.09 -10.88 22.54
CA TRP A 15 7.16 -10.34 23.89
C TRP A 15 8.55 -10.46 24.52
N LEU A 16 9.28 -11.56 24.25
CA LEU A 16 10.62 -11.78 24.79
C LEU A 16 11.66 -10.80 24.23
N PRO A 17 11.83 -10.65 22.88
CA PRO A 17 12.65 -9.57 22.32
C PRO A 17 12.23 -8.18 22.81
N PHE A 18 10.93 -7.93 22.98
CA PHE A 18 10.42 -6.67 23.48
C PHE A 18 10.91 -6.37 24.90
N LEU A 19 10.85 -7.34 25.83
CA LEU A 19 11.38 -7.22 27.19
C LEU A 19 12.89 -7.03 27.21
N LEU A 20 13.64 -7.74 26.36
CA LEU A 20 15.09 -7.56 26.24
C LEU A 20 15.44 -6.13 25.76
N GLY A 21 14.63 -5.55 24.87
CA GLY A 21 14.76 -4.16 24.45
C GLY A 21 14.54 -3.19 25.62
N ILE A 22 13.48 -3.38 26.40
CA ILE A 22 13.20 -2.57 27.60
C ILE A 22 14.33 -2.69 28.60
N PHE A 23 14.81 -3.90 28.88
CA PHE A 23 15.94 -4.12 29.79
C PHE A 23 17.20 -3.38 29.31
N GLY A 24 17.48 -3.40 27.99
CA GLY A 24 18.58 -2.62 27.40
C GLY A 24 18.43 -1.12 27.67
N PHE A 25 17.22 -0.56 27.56
CA PHE A 25 17.00 0.86 27.86
C PHE A 25 17.10 1.18 29.36
N ILE A 26 16.69 0.28 30.24
CA ILE A 26 16.88 0.42 31.69
C ILE A 26 18.38 0.42 32.02
N LEU A 27 19.15 -0.51 31.43
CA LEU A 27 20.60 -0.56 31.59
C LEU A 27 21.28 0.74 31.11
N TYR A 28 20.83 1.27 29.95
CA TYR A 28 21.30 2.56 29.44
C TYR A 28 21.02 3.70 30.43
N ALA A 29 19.79 3.80 30.96
CA ALA A 29 19.38 4.84 31.88
C ALA A 29 20.15 4.75 33.21
N SER A 30 20.33 3.54 33.72
CA SER A 30 21.13 3.28 34.95
C SER A 30 22.60 3.67 34.74
N ALA A 31 23.19 3.34 33.59
CA ALA A 31 24.56 3.75 33.27
C ALA A 31 24.69 5.28 33.13
N GLN A 32 23.66 5.97 32.59
CA GLN A 32 23.63 7.42 32.48
C GLN A 32 23.60 8.10 33.87
N THR A 33 22.79 7.60 34.79
CA THR A 33 22.71 8.08 36.17
C THR A 33 23.98 7.72 36.93
N GLY A 34 24.49 6.50 36.75
CA GLY A 34 25.73 6.02 37.36
C GLY A 34 26.96 6.83 36.95
N PHE A 35 26.95 7.40 35.73
CA PHE A 35 28.01 8.31 35.28
C PHE A 35 28.06 9.60 36.13
N ALA A 36 26.89 10.18 36.46
CA ALA A 36 26.84 11.36 37.32
C ALA A 36 27.32 11.01 38.76
N ALA A 37 26.90 9.86 39.30
CA ALA A 37 27.34 9.39 40.60
C ALA A 37 28.85 9.04 40.63
N LEU A 38 29.39 8.51 39.55
CA LEU A 38 30.84 8.27 39.46
C LEU A 38 31.62 9.59 39.45
N MET A 39 31.12 10.65 38.81
CA MET A 39 31.76 11.96 38.85
C MET A 39 31.78 12.56 40.25
N GLU A 40 30.70 12.41 41.04
CA GLU A 40 30.69 12.75 42.47
C GLU A 40 31.84 12.04 43.20
N TYR A 41 31.88 10.71 43.13
CA TYR A 41 32.90 9.91 43.78
C TYR A 41 34.33 10.30 43.36
N LEU A 42 34.59 10.49 42.10
CA LEU A 42 35.93 10.82 41.60
C LEU A 42 36.41 12.19 42.07
N ILE A 43 35.54 13.20 42.09
CA ILE A 43 35.91 14.54 42.54
C ILE A 43 36.17 14.57 44.04
N ASP A 44 35.32 13.91 44.84
CA ASP A 44 35.51 13.82 46.27
C ASP A 44 36.76 12.99 46.63
N ALA A 45 37.03 11.89 45.89
CA ALA A 45 38.22 11.08 46.09
C ALA A 45 39.54 11.83 45.73
N ILE A 46 39.49 12.73 44.74
CA ILE A 46 40.63 13.62 44.40
C ILE A 46 40.83 14.63 45.54
N SER A 47 39.75 15.20 46.08
CA SER A 47 39.79 16.19 47.16
C SER A 47 40.29 15.58 48.48
N GLU A 48 39.99 14.29 48.74
CA GLU A 48 40.39 13.54 49.91
C GLU A 48 41.69 12.74 49.75
N GLU A 49 42.38 12.85 48.59
CA GLU A 49 43.62 12.13 48.27
C GLU A 49 43.55 10.60 48.50
N LYS A 50 42.38 9.98 48.15
CA LYS A 50 42.18 8.53 48.34
C LYS A 50 43.13 7.71 47.45
N GLU A 51 43.92 6.85 48.10
CA GLU A 51 44.82 5.92 47.40
C GLU A 51 44.05 4.94 46.51
N GLY A 52 44.58 4.64 45.31
CA GLY A 52 44.00 3.69 44.35
C GLY A 52 42.98 4.28 43.38
N THR A 53 42.49 5.50 43.59
CA THR A 53 41.53 6.17 42.72
C THR A 53 42.02 6.30 41.27
N TYR A 54 43.35 6.45 41.10
CA TYR A 54 43.99 6.57 39.75
C TYR A 54 43.88 5.28 38.92
N ILE A 55 43.62 4.11 39.54
CA ILE A 55 43.41 2.84 38.82
C ILE A 55 41.91 2.55 38.67
N TYR A 56 41.15 2.61 39.79
CA TYR A 56 39.73 2.21 39.79
C TYR A 56 38.83 3.24 39.09
N GLY A 57 39.17 4.53 39.12
CA GLY A 57 38.40 5.58 38.47
C GLY A 57 38.30 5.39 36.95
N PRO A 58 39.41 5.31 36.20
CA PRO A 58 39.38 5.05 34.77
C PRO A 58 38.69 3.73 34.41
N LEU A 59 38.89 2.66 35.18
CA LEU A 59 38.22 1.38 34.96
C LEU A 59 36.70 1.47 35.14
N ALA A 60 36.22 2.22 36.12
CA ALA A 60 34.81 2.46 36.33
C ALA A 60 34.16 3.28 35.18
N VAL A 61 34.89 4.30 34.69
CA VAL A 61 34.43 5.06 33.49
C VAL A 61 34.28 4.14 32.28
N ILE A 62 35.27 3.27 32.02
CA ILE A 62 35.20 2.29 30.91
C ILE A 62 34.06 1.31 31.16
N GLY A 63 33.89 0.80 32.39
CA GLY A 63 32.80 -0.11 32.73
C GLY A 63 31.41 0.49 32.47
N ILE A 64 31.19 1.74 32.90
CA ILE A 64 29.94 2.46 32.62
C ILE A 64 29.75 2.69 31.11
N ALA A 65 30.81 3.04 30.39
CA ALA A 65 30.73 3.21 28.92
C ALA A 65 30.36 1.91 28.22
N ILE A 66 30.92 0.77 28.65
CA ILE A 66 30.57 -0.57 28.13
C ILE A 66 29.11 -0.90 28.47
N ALA A 67 28.69 -0.73 29.70
CA ALA A 67 27.30 -0.99 30.13
C ALA A 67 26.30 -0.13 29.32
N ARG A 68 26.61 1.15 29.13
CA ARG A 68 25.84 2.08 28.28
C ARG A 68 25.81 1.63 26.81
N GLY A 69 26.93 1.16 26.28
CA GLY A 69 27.03 0.63 24.90
C GLY A 69 26.17 -0.62 24.73
N ILE A 70 26.27 -1.59 25.62
CA ILE A 70 25.47 -2.80 25.63
C ILE A 70 23.97 -2.45 25.76
N GLY A 71 23.60 -1.59 26.69
CA GLY A 71 22.22 -1.14 26.87
C GLY A 71 21.65 -0.46 25.63
N THR A 72 22.46 0.38 24.97
CA THR A 72 22.09 1.04 23.71
C THR A 72 21.87 0.03 22.60
N PHE A 73 22.80 -0.92 22.44
CA PHE A 73 22.71 -1.97 21.42
C PHE A 73 21.48 -2.84 21.64
N MET A 74 21.32 -3.40 22.83
CA MET A 74 20.17 -4.25 23.17
C MET A 74 18.84 -3.52 22.95
N GLY A 75 18.72 -2.31 23.50
CA GLY A 75 17.51 -1.50 23.36
C GLY A 75 17.15 -1.24 21.91
N ASN A 76 18.09 -0.79 21.09
CA ASN A 76 17.87 -0.46 19.71
C ASN A 76 17.62 -1.70 18.85
N PHE A 77 18.43 -2.75 19.00
CA PHE A 77 18.35 -3.95 18.18
C PHE A 77 17.03 -4.70 18.39
N PHE A 78 16.71 -5.02 19.66
CA PHE A 78 15.51 -5.80 19.94
C PHE A 78 14.21 -5.03 19.66
N THR A 79 14.19 -3.72 19.90
CA THR A 79 13.02 -2.89 19.51
C THR A 79 12.85 -2.83 17.99
N ALA A 80 13.95 -2.66 17.24
CA ALA A 80 13.92 -2.69 15.79
C ALA A 80 13.50 -4.07 15.26
N TYR A 81 13.98 -5.16 15.87
CA TYR A 81 13.59 -6.52 15.52
C TYR A 81 12.08 -6.73 15.64
N VAL A 82 11.48 -6.35 16.79
CA VAL A 82 10.02 -6.44 16.99
C VAL A 82 9.28 -5.65 15.95
N ALA A 83 9.68 -4.41 15.69
CA ALA A 83 9.00 -3.54 14.75
C ALA A 83 9.03 -4.04 13.31
N ARG A 84 10.21 -4.51 12.84
CA ARG A 84 10.32 -5.03 11.47
C ARG A 84 9.49 -6.30 11.28
N ASN A 85 9.38 -7.16 12.28
CA ASN A 85 8.51 -8.32 12.23
C ASN A 85 7.02 -7.94 12.23
N VAL A 86 6.61 -6.95 13.02
CA VAL A 86 5.23 -6.41 12.98
C VAL A 86 4.90 -5.83 11.60
N VAL A 87 5.83 -5.08 10.99
CA VAL A 87 5.67 -4.57 9.61
C VAL A 87 5.46 -5.71 8.63
N HIS A 88 6.32 -6.72 8.70
CA HIS A 88 6.21 -7.88 7.82
C HIS A 88 4.84 -8.57 7.93
N GLN A 89 4.39 -8.81 9.16
CA GLN A 89 3.06 -9.39 9.39
C GLN A 89 1.92 -8.50 8.89
N LEU A 90 1.96 -7.19 9.14
CA LEU A 90 0.94 -6.26 8.66
C LEU A 90 0.89 -6.23 7.13
N ARG A 91 2.04 -6.19 6.46
CA ARG A 91 2.10 -6.24 4.99
C ARG A 91 1.49 -7.53 4.43
N LYS A 92 1.80 -8.67 5.07
CA LYS A 92 1.22 -9.96 4.69
C LYS A 92 -0.30 -9.96 4.83
N VAL A 93 -0.82 -9.56 5.99
CA VAL A 93 -2.27 -9.50 6.25
C VAL A 93 -2.96 -8.53 5.28
N MET A 94 -2.37 -7.37 5.01
CA MET A 94 -2.93 -6.41 4.06
C MET A 94 -2.94 -6.96 2.63
N PHE A 95 -1.89 -7.65 2.22
CA PHE A 95 -1.81 -8.25 0.88
C PHE A 95 -2.80 -9.39 0.72
N ASP A 96 -2.89 -10.28 1.71
CA ASP A 96 -3.88 -11.37 1.75
C ASP A 96 -5.32 -10.84 1.71
N GLN A 97 -5.57 -9.69 2.35
CA GLN A 97 -6.87 -9.02 2.30
C GLN A 97 -7.15 -8.43 0.91
N LEU A 98 -6.18 -7.75 0.30
CA LEU A 98 -6.34 -7.19 -1.05
C LEU A 98 -6.70 -8.23 -2.10
N LEU A 99 -6.21 -9.46 -1.96
CA LEU A 99 -6.56 -10.55 -2.88
C LEU A 99 -8.02 -11.03 -2.73
N LYS A 100 -8.72 -10.62 -1.66
CA LYS A 100 -10.09 -11.04 -1.33
C LYS A 100 -11.12 -9.92 -1.41
N ILE A 101 -10.69 -8.67 -1.53
CA ILE A 101 -11.58 -7.51 -1.61
C ILE A 101 -12.26 -7.46 -2.98
N PRO A 102 -13.58 -7.13 -3.06
CA PRO A 102 -14.31 -7.00 -4.32
C PRO A 102 -13.70 -5.99 -5.28
N LEU A 103 -13.89 -6.21 -6.58
CA LEU A 103 -13.35 -5.36 -7.64
C LEU A 103 -13.83 -3.90 -7.53
N ASP A 104 -15.02 -3.66 -6.99
CA ASP A 104 -15.59 -2.33 -6.74
C ASP A 104 -14.68 -1.44 -5.90
N TYR A 105 -14.01 -1.99 -4.90
CA TYR A 105 -13.04 -1.26 -4.08
C TYR A 105 -11.90 -0.68 -4.93
N PHE A 106 -11.39 -1.43 -5.90
CA PHE A 106 -10.28 -0.99 -6.76
C PHE A 106 -10.73 0.06 -7.78
N HIS A 107 -11.98 0.04 -8.21
CA HIS A 107 -12.55 1.07 -9.09
C HIS A 107 -12.79 2.39 -8.36
N ASN A 108 -13.18 2.33 -7.08
CA ASN A 108 -13.45 3.50 -6.26
C ASN A 108 -12.20 4.09 -5.57
N ASN A 109 -11.07 3.37 -5.56
CA ASN A 109 -9.83 3.80 -4.92
C ASN A 109 -8.67 3.83 -5.91
N ALA A 110 -7.99 4.96 -6.02
CA ALA A 110 -6.81 5.07 -6.87
C ALA A 110 -5.70 4.09 -6.43
N SER A 111 -5.08 3.38 -7.38
CA SER A 111 -4.02 2.40 -7.12
C SER A 111 -2.86 2.99 -6.31
N GLY A 112 -2.49 4.25 -6.54
CA GLY A 112 -1.46 4.95 -5.77
C GLY A 112 -1.83 5.12 -4.29
N HIS A 113 -3.12 5.29 -3.97
CA HIS A 113 -3.59 5.38 -2.58
C HIS A 113 -3.47 4.04 -1.86
N ILE A 114 -3.86 2.94 -2.52
CA ILE A 114 -3.72 1.58 -2.00
C ILE A 114 -2.23 1.23 -1.79
N LEU A 115 -1.38 1.53 -2.76
CA LEU A 115 0.05 1.29 -2.69
C LEU A 115 0.70 2.08 -1.54
N SER A 116 0.26 3.33 -1.33
CA SER A 116 0.71 4.17 -0.21
C SER A 116 0.33 3.56 1.15
N LYS A 117 -0.83 2.92 1.28
CA LYS A 117 -1.22 2.22 2.53
C LYS A 117 -0.23 1.10 2.87
N ILE A 118 0.17 0.27 1.89
CA ILE A 118 1.07 -0.88 2.09
C ILE A 118 2.53 -0.45 2.33
N SER A 119 2.99 0.59 1.64
CA SER A 119 4.38 1.04 1.71
C SER A 119 4.58 2.07 2.82
N TYR A 120 3.97 3.25 2.68
CA TYR A 120 4.21 4.40 3.52
C TYR A 120 3.52 4.31 4.89
N ASN A 121 2.21 3.96 4.94
CA ASN A 121 1.49 3.95 6.21
C ASN A 121 2.00 2.86 7.14
N VAL A 122 2.38 1.69 6.62
CA VAL A 122 2.99 0.62 7.42
C VAL A 122 4.32 1.06 8.02
N GLU A 123 5.16 1.78 7.27
CA GLU A 123 6.42 2.32 7.78
C GLU A 123 6.18 3.41 8.85
N GLN A 124 5.17 4.26 8.68
CA GLN A 124 4.77 5.25 9.69
C GLN A 124 4.32 4.61 11.00
N VAL A 125 3.57 3.51 10.94
CA VAL A 125 3.18 2.75 12.14
C VAL A 125 4.41 2.20 12.85
N THR A 126 5.38 1.69 12.09
CA THR A 126 6.64 1.16 12.62
C THR A 126 7.42 2.23 13.34
N THR A 127 7.70 3.34 12.65
CA THR A 127 8.44 4.48 13.20
C THR A 127 7.76 5.00 14.48
N ALA A 128 6.44 5.12 14.48
CA ALA A 128 5.69 5.54 15.66
C ALA A 128 5.77 4.51 16.81
N ALA A 129 5.65 3.24 16.51
CA ALA A 129 5.68 2.19 17.53
C ALA A 129 7.08 1.98 18.13
N THR A 130 8.14 2.02 17.29
CA THR A 130 9.53 1.83 17.76
C THR A 130 10.12 3.08 18.37
N ASP A 131 10.12 4.20 17.63
CA ASP A 131 10.82 5.42 18.07
C ASP A 131 10.10 6.05 19.25
N SER A 132 8.75 6.05 19.25
CA SER A 132 8.00 6.57 20.40
C SER A 132 8.21 5.73 21.65
N LEU A 133 8.21 4.40 21.53
CA LEU A 133 8.45 3.51 22.65
C LEU A 133 9.89 3.63 23.15
N LYS A 134 10.87 3.62 22.23
CA LYS A 134 12.28 3.84 22.54
C LYS A 134 12.48 5.12 23.34
N VAL A 135 11.93 6.23 22.83
CA VAL A 135 12.05 7.53 23.49
C VAL A 135 11.30 7.52 24.82
N ALA A 136 10.08 7.02 24.88
CA ALA A 136 9.29 6.98 26.11
C ALA A 136 9.97 6.16 27.21
N VAL A 137 10.49 4.97 26.90
CA VAL A 137 11.12 4.10 27.88
C VAL A 137 12.53 4.59 28.21
N ARG A 138 13.39 4.79 27.21
CA ARG A 138 14.78 5.19 27.44
C ARG A 138 14.89 6.54 28.11
N GLU A 139 14.26 7.56 27.52
CA GLU A 139 14.37 8.92 28.03
C GLU A 139 13.52 9.10 29.32
N GLY A 140 12.37 8.40 29.41
CA GLY A 140 11.57 8.39 30.63
C GLY A 140 12.33 7.81 31.81
N MET A 141 12.95 6.63 31.65
CA MET A 141 13.78 6.02 32.72
C MET A 141 15.01 6.86 33.05
N THR A 142 15.62 7.51 32.03
CA THR A 142 16.74 8.42 32.25
C THR A 142 16.31 9.64 33.07
N VAL A 143 15.17 10.25 32.77
CA VAL A 143 14.63 11.38 33.54
C VAL A 143 14.33 10.95 34.98
N ILE A 144 13.66 9.80 35.15
CA ILE A 144 13.35 9.28 36.50
C ILE A 144 14.63 9.02 37.31
N GLY A 145 15.62 8.33 36.72
CA GLY A 145 16.88 8.02 37.39
C GLY A 145 17.66 9.27 37.80
N LEU A 146 17.82 10.22 36.85
CA LEU A 146 18.51 11.49 37.16
C LEU A 146 17.73 12.34 38.16
N PHE A 147 16.39 12.36 38.09
CA PHE A 147 15.57 13.13 39.02
C PHE A 147 15.65 12.56 40.46
N VAL A 148 15.58 11.25 40.60
CA VAL A 148 15.77 10.56 41.89
C VAL A 148 17.16 10.87 42.46
N TYR A 149 18.18 10.83 41.59
CA TYR A 149 19.56 11.14 41.99
C TYR A 149 19.72 12.62 42.44
N LEU A 150 19.11 13.58 41.72
CA LEU A 150 19.09 14.98 42.10
C LEU A 150 18.42 15.21 43.47
N LEU A 151 17.29 14.51 43.74
CA LEU A 151 16.61 14.57 45.05
C LEU A 151 17.48 14.00 46.17
N TYR A 152 18.23 12.94 45.87
CA TYR A 152 19.17 12.32 46.83
C TYR A 152 20.30 13.29 47.15
N LEU A 153 20.87 14.00 46.16
CA LEU A 153 21.96 14.96 46.36
C LEU A 153 21.50 16.18 47.18
N ASN A 154 20.44 16.83 46.71
CA ASN A 154 19.88 18.00 47.41
C ASN A 154 18.45 18.27 46.95
N TRP A 155 17.47 18.01 47.81
CA TRP A 155 16.06 18.19 47.50
C TRP A 155 15.67 19.66 47.33
N GLN A 156 16.32 20.61 48.06
CA GLN A 156 16.02 22.04 48.01
C GLN A 156 16.42 22.63 46.64
N LEU A 157 17.63 22.36 46.16
CA LEU A 157 18.12 22.76 44.86
C LEU A 157 17.31 22.12 43.72
N THR A 158 16.88 20.85 43.95
CA THR A 158 16.02 20.15 42.98
C THR A 158 14.66 20.81 42.86
N LEU A 159 14.04 21.31 43.93
CA LEU A 159 12.80 22.08 43.86
C LEU A 159 12.96 23.38 43.07
N VAL A 160 14.08 24.08 43.22
CA VAL A 160 14.39 25.28 42.39
C VAL A 160 14.50 24.90 40.92
N PHE A 161 15.18 23.79 40.60
CA PHE A 161 15.28 23.29 39.23
C PHE A 161 13.92 22.93 38.65
N VAL A 162 13.04 22.28 39.42
CA VAL A 162 11.68 21.95 39.01
C VAL A 162 10.85 23.21 38.80
N ALA A 163 11.03 24.27 39.59
CA ALA A 163 10.31 25.53 39.42
C ALA A 163 10.62 26.23 38.08
N VAL A 164 11.77 25.96 37.44
CA VAL A 164 12.12 26.50 36.12
C VAL A 164 11.54 25.61 34.98
N SER A 165 11.26 24.33 35.26
CA SER A 165 10.78 23.39 34.26
C SER A 165 9.50 23.82 33.52
N PRO A 166 8.49 24.46 34.14
CA PRO A 166 7.31 24.96 33.45
C PRO A 166 7.62 25.99 32.37
N LEU A 167 8.65 26.83 32.59
CA LEU A 167 9.06 27.83 31.60
C LEU A 167 9.66 27.15 30.35
N ILE A 168 10.49 26.15 30.53
CA ILE A 168 11.04 25.33 29.45
C ILE A 168 9.90 24.62 28.71
N ALA A 169 8.98 23.99 29.46
CA ALA A 169 7.82 23.30 28.90
C ALA A 169 6.93 24.23 28.05
N LEU A 170 6.72 25.47 28.49
CA LEU A 170 5.95 26.46 27.75
C LEU A 170 6.60 26.79 26.39
N VAL A 171 7.90 27.07 26.37
CA VAL A 171 8.65 27.35 25.13
C VAL A 171 8.60 26.16 24.16
N VAL A 172 8.85 24.96 24.68
CA VAL A 172 8.79 23.71 23.90
C VAL A 172 7.37 23.47 23.35
N MET A 173 6.33 23.74 24.13
CA MET A 173 4.93 23.59 23.70
C MET A 173 4.58 24.55 22.56
N ILE A 174 4.97 25.81 22.67
CA ILE A 174 4.76 26.84 21.63
C ILE A 174 5.50 26.42 20.34
N ALA A 175 6.77 26.07 20.45
CA ALA A 175 7.59 25.62 19.32
C ALA A 175 6.99 24.37 18.67
N SER A 176 6.60 23.34 19.43
CA SER A 176 5.99 22.11 18.94
C SER A 176 4.67 22.33 18.20
N LYS A 177 3.81 23.24 18.70
CA LYS A 177 2.56 23.62 18.02
C LYS A 177 2.84 24.29 16.66
N ARG A 178 3.87 25.13 16.60
CA ARG A 178 4.30 25.81 15.37
C ARG A 178 4.94 24.83 14.38
N PHE A 179 5.80 23.94 14.84
CA PHE A 179 6.40 22.85 14.04
C PHE A 179 5.34 21.98 13.37
N ARG A 180 4.33 21.55 14.14
CA ARG A 180 3.25 20.71 13.61
C ARG A 180 2.49 21.42 12.48
N ARG A 181 2.13 22.70 12.68
CA ARG A 181 1.43 23.51 11.67
C ARG A 181 2.28 23.68 10.40
N LEU A 182 3.57 23.99 10.56
CA LEU A 182 4.49 24.15 9.42
C LEU A 182 4.77 22.83 8.72
N GLY A 183 4.92 21.74 9.46
CA GLY A 183 5.09 20.40 8.90
C GLY A 183 3.93 20.01 7.97
N HIS A 184 2.67 20.21 8.37
CA HIS A 184 1.52 19.99 7.49
C HIS A 184 1.59 20.84 6.21
N ARG A 185 1.90 22.13 6.33
CA ARG A 185 2.01 23.01 5.16
C ARG A 185 3.12 22.62 4.20
N ILE A 186 4.25 22.13 4.72
CA ILE A 186 5.34 21.60 3.90
C ILE A 186 4.87 20.35 3.18
N GLN A 187 4.15 19.44 3.85
CA GLN A 187 3.62 18.22 3.27
C GLN A 187 2.62 18.52 2.15
N ASP A 188 1.69 19.45 2.38
CA ASP A 188 0.71 19.91 1.37
C ASP A 188 1.42 20.53 0.16
N SER A 189 2.40 21.42 0.40
CA SER A 189 3.15 22.07 -0.67
C SER A 189 4.05 21.08 -1.44
N MET A 190 4.62 20.08 -0.77
CA MET A 190 5.39 19.01 -1.43
C MET A 190 4.49 18.11 -2.27
N GLY A 191 3.27 17.82 -1.80
CA GLY A 191 2.23 17.14 -2.58
C GLY A 191 1.96 17.87 -3.90
N ASN A 192 1.86 19.20 -3.89
CA ASN A 192 1.68 20.00 -5.09
C ASN A 192 2.90 19.96 -6.03
N VAL A 193 4.13 20.00 -5.51
CA VAL A 193 5.37 19.83 -6.31
C VAL A 193 5.37 18.47 -7.00
N THR A 194 5.06 17.41 -6.25
CA THR A 194 5.00 16.03 -6.79
C THR A 194 3.91 15.90 -7.85
N HIS A 195 2.74 16.51 -7.63
CA HIS A 195 1.64 16.50 -8.59
C HIS A 195 2.05 17.15 -9.91
N VAL A 196 2.62 18.37 -9.87
CA VAL A 196 3.09 19.07 -11.08
C VAL A 196 4.17 18.28 -11.80
N ALA A 197 5.11 17.67 -11.06
CA ALA A 197 6.16 16.85 -11.66
C ALA A 197 5.59 15.59 -12.33
N SER A 198 4.68 14.88 -11.66
CA SER A 198 4.05 13.66 -12.18
C SER A 198 3.21 13.94 -13.44
N GLU A 199 2.43 15.03 -13.44
CA GLU A 199 1.65 15.45 -14.60
C GLU A 199 2.56 15.74 -15.82
N ASN A 200 3.68 16.42 -15.59
CA ASN A 200 4.65 16.71 -16.65
C ASN A 200 5.38 15.46 -17.18
N ILE A 201 5.70 14.51 -16.31
CA ILE A 201 6.31 13.23 -16.73
C ILE A 201 5.34 12.43 -17.58
N GLN A 202 4.07 12.34 -17.18
CA GLN A 202 3.03 11.62 -17.91
C GLN A 202 2.69 12.32 -19.23
N GLY A 203 2.66 13.65 -19.25
CA GLY A 203 2.34 14.48 -20.40
C GLY A 203 3.54 14.95 -21.22
N VAL A 204 4.74 14.37 -21.04
CA VAL A 204 5.99 14.88 -21.62
C VAL A 204 5.94 15.04 -23.15
N GLN A 205 5.27 14.12 -23.85
CA GLN A 205 5.09 14.19 -25.30
C GLN A 205 4.27 15.43 -25.70
N ILE A 206 3.18 15.69 -24.98
CA ILE A 206 2.31 16.85 -25.21
C ILE A 206 3.08 18.15 -24.94
N VAL A 207 3.75 18.22 -23.78
CA VAL A 207 4.54 19.40 -23.38
C VAL A 207 5.59 19.75 -24.44
N ARG A 208 6.28 18.74 -24.98
CA ARG A 208 7.31 18.93 -26.02
C ARG A 208 6.70 19.27 -27.38
N THR A 209 5.64 18.56 -27.79
CA THR A 209 5.03 18.77 -29.10
C THR A 209 4.37 20.14 -29.22
N PHE A 210 3.73 20.62 -28.17
CA PHE A 210 3.03 21.92 -28.15
C PHE A 210 3.86 23.08 -27.60
N GLY A 211 5.17 22.89 -27.36
CA GLY A 211 6.07 23.96 -26.92
C GLY A 211 5.78 24.48 -25.52
N GLY A 212 5.12 23.68 -24.66
CA GLY A 212 4.69 24.07 -23.31
C GLY A 212 5.79 24.16 -22.24
N CYS A 213 7.05 23.91 -22.58
CA CYS A 213 8.16 23.77 -21.64
C CYS A 213 8.33 24.97 -20.68
N ASP A 214 8.22 26.20 -21.18
CA ASP A 214 8.40 27.39 -20.35
C ASP A 214 7.22 27.62 -19.41
N LYS A 215 6.01 27.28 -19.83
CA LYS A 215 4.80 27.35 -18.98
C LYS A 215 4.92 26.37 -17.82
N GLU A 216 5.31 25.13 -18.10
CA GLU A 216 5.43 24.09 -17.09
C GLU A 216 6.63 24.32 -16.15
N ARG A 217 7.73 24.88 -16.67
CA ARG A 217 8.88 25.33 -15.86
C ARG A 217 8.45 26.36 -14.81
N LYS A 218 7.71 27.39 -15.23
CA LYS A 218 7.20 28.44 -14.31
C LYS A 218 6.21 27.86 -13.30
N ARG A 219 5.38 26.91 -13.69
CA ARG A 219 4.41 26.22 -12.82
C ARG A 219 5.13 25.41 -11.74
N PHE A 220 6.15 24.64 -12.13
CA PHE A 220 6.99 23.88 -11.21
C PHE A 220 7.78 24.78 -10.27
N GLU A 221 8.40 25.85 -10.79
CA GLU A 221 9.15 26.83 -10.01
C GLU A 221 8.28 27.47 -8.93
N LYS A 222 7.06 27.88 -9.27
CA LYS A 222 6.10 28.44 -8.32
C LYS A 222 5.74 27.46 -7.21
N ALA A 223 5.49 26.20 -7.54
CA ALA A 223 5.19 25.15 -6.56
C ALA A 223 6.39 24.87 -5.65
N SER A 224 7.61 24.79 -6.22
CA SER A 224 8.86 24.59 -5.50
C SER A 224 9.19 25.77 -4.59
N GLU A 225 9.00 27.01 -5.06
CA GLU A 225 9.19 28.23 -4.24
C GLU A 225 8.24 28.28 -3.05
N GLN A 226 6.99 27.87 -3.23
CA GLN A 226 6.03 27.76 -2.13
C GLN A 226 6.50 26.77 -1.07
N ASN A 227 7.02 25.61 -1.47
CA ASN A 227 7.60 24.62 -0.55
C ASN A 227 8.84 25.18 0.16
N LEU A 228 9.75 25.82 -0.58
CA LEU A 228 10.93 26.47 -0.03
C LEU A 228 10.57 27.49 1.06
N ARG A 229 9.59 28.36 0.81
CA ARG A 229 9.15 29.37 1.78
C ARG A 229 8.61 28.75 3.09
N GLN A 230 7.88 27.62 3.00
CA GLN A 230 7.41 26.91 4.20
C GLN A 230 8.58 26.23 4.94
N SER A 231 9.49 25.62 4.21
CA SER A 231 10.69 24.96 4.77
C SER A 231 11.62 25.96 5.47
N LEU A 232 11.82 27.13 4.90
CA LEU A 232 12.58 28.22 5.54
C LEU A 232 11.93 28.72 6.84
N LYS A 233 10.58 28.82 6.89
CA LYS A 233 9.88 29.17 8.13
C LYS A 233 10.06 28.09 9.20
N LEU A 234 10.11 26.83 8.82
CA LEU A 234 10.38 25.72 9.74
C LEU A 234 11.83 25.83 10.27
N ALA A 235 12.80 25.94 9.36
CA ALA A 235 14.22 26.09 9.71
C ALA A 235 14.48 27.30 10.64
N PHE A 236 13.83 28.43 10.37
CA PHE A 236 13.90 29.60 11.25
C PHE A 236 13.32 29.33 12.65
N THR A 237 12.15 28.65 12.71
CA THR A 237 11.53 28.32 13.98
C THR A 237 12.40 27.34 14.78
N GLU A 238 13.01 26.37 14.12
CA GLU A 238 13.96 25.41 14.72
C GLU A 238 15.22 26.11 15.19
N GLY A 239 15.84 26.90 14.32
CA GLY A 239 17.06 27.65 14.60
C GLY A 239 16.90 28.66 15.74
N LEU A 240 15.68 29.19 15.97
CA LEU A 240 15.43 30.11 17.08
C LEU A 240 15.07 29.40 18.39
N SER A 241 14.34 28.28 18.31
CA SER A 241 13.86 27.59 19.53
C SER A 241 15.00 26.97 20.32
N VAL A 242 16.03 26.44 19.66
CA VAL A 242 17.17 25.80 20.33
C VAL A 242 17.97 26.78 21.20
N PRO A 243 18.43 27.94 20.70
CA PRO A 243 19.13 28.95 21.51
C PRO A 243 18.28 29.49 22.66
N ILE A 244 16.97 29.70 22.44
CA ILE A 244 16.09 30.17 23.52
C ILE A 244 16.06 29.15 24.68
N VAL A 245 15.88 27.85 24.38
CA VAL A 245 15.91 26.81 25.41
C VAL A 245 17.28 26.77 26.07
N GLN A 246 18.38 26.89 25.32
CA GLN A 246 19.74 26.94 25.88
C GLN A 246 19.92 28.09 26.85
N ILE A 247 19.48 29.30 26.50
CA ILE A 247 19.57 30.48 27.38
C ILE A 247 18.80 30.25 28.68
N ILE A 248 17.57 29.68 28.61
CA ILE A 248 16.76 29.39 29.79
C ILE A 248 17.46 28.37 30.69
N VAL A 249 17.98 27.27 30.11
CA VAL A 249 18.70 26.23 30.86
C VAL A 249 19.97 26.80 31.49
N SER A 250 20.75 27.59 30.74
CA SER A 250 21.96 28.23 31.26
C SER A 250 21.66 29.24 32.37
N SER A 251 20.56 30.01 32.23
CA SER A 251 20.10 30.92 33.28
C SER A 251 19.67 30.19 34.54
N ALA A 252 18.99 29.04 34.39
CA ALA A 252 18.61 28.18 35.51
C ALA A 252 19.86 27.60 36.23
N LEU A 253 20.85 27.13 35.44
CA LEU A 253 22.12 26.66 36.01
C LEU A 253 22.87 27.78 36.73
N ALA A 254 22.92 28.98 36.14
CA ALA A 254 23.56 30.14 36.78
C ALA A 254 22.85 30.51 38.10
N LEU A 255 21.52 30.45 38.15
CA LEU A 255 20.74 30.67 39.35
C LEU A 255 21.04 29.59 40.42
N LEU A 256 21.10 28.32 40.02
CA LEU A 256 21.45 27.21 40.90
C LEU A 256 22.85 27.37 41.49
N ILE A 257 23.83 27.75 40.66
CA ILE A 257 25.21 28.03 41.12
C ILE A 257 25.22 29.20 42.09
N PHE A 258 24.49 30.28 41.77
CA PHE A 258 24.37 31.43 42.68
C PHE A 258 23.77 31.04 44.03
N LEU A 259 22.67 30.29 44.04
CA LEU A 259 22.02 29.82 45.27
C LEU A 259 22.88 28.86 46.08
N ALA A 260 23.55 27.92 45.40
CA ALA A 260 24.39 26.95 46.06
C ALA A 260 25.67 27.56 46.71
N LEU A 261 26.18 28.65 46.12
CA LEU A 261 27.33 29.40 46.66
C LEU A 261 26.92 30.47 47.67
N HIS A 262 25.61 30.74 47.87
CA HIS A 262 25.14 31.76 48.78
C HIS A 262 25.27 31.32 50.25
N PRO A 263 25.86 32.13 51.15
CA PRO A 263 26.14 31.75 52.56
C PRO A 263 24.91 31.35 53.37
N MET A 264 23.71 31.82 53.01
CA MET A 264 22.47 31.46 53.70
C MET A 264 21.94 30.07 53.38
N MET A 265 22.41 29.45 52.30
CA MET A 265 22.12 28.08 51.92
C MET A 265 23.34 27.16 52.20
N ASN A 266 24.00 27.40 53.31
CA ASN A 266 25.19 26.63 53.74
C ASN A 266 24.79 25.15 53.91
N ASN A 267 24.72 24.44 52.81
CA ASN A 267 24.48 23.01 52.73
C ASN A 267 25.84 22.33 52.89
N ASP A 268 25.91 21.27 53.71
CA ASP A 268 27.07 20.39 53.85
C ASP A 268 27.37 19.59 52.58
N MET A 269 27.23 20.24 51.38
CA MET A 269 27.51 19.59 50.09
C MET A 269 29.02 19.56 49.83
N THR A 270 29.55 18.41 49.46
CA THR A 270 30.91 18.29 48.96
C THR A 270 31.06 18.91 47.55
N ALA A 271 32.30 19.21 47.15
CA ALA A 271 32.59 19.71 45.81
C ALA A 271 32.14 18.70 44.72
N GLY A 272 32.28 17.41 45.00
CA GLY A 272 31.81 16.33 44.14
C GLY A 272 30.30 16.32 43.95
N GLN A 273 29.54 16.44 45.06
CA GLN A 273 28.10 16.52 45.04
C GLN A 273 27.57 17.72 44.24
N PHE A 274 28.21 18.87 44.41
CA PHE A 274 27.83 20.07 43.67
C PHE A 274 28.05 19.91 42.17
N ILE A 275 29.20 19.41 41.75
CA ILE A 275 29.49 19.19 40.31
C ILE A 275 28.59 18.09 39.74
N ALA A 276 28.37 16.99 40.48
CA ALA A 276 27.44 15.93 40.06
C ALA A 276 26.01 16.44 39.90
N PHE A 277 25.55 17.36 40.77
CA PHE A 277 24.25 18.00 40.62
C PHE A 277 24.14 18.81 39.33
N ILE A 278 25.16 19.61 39.01
CA ILE A 278 25.19 20.40 37.75
C ILE A 278 25.18 19.46 36.53
N ILE A 279 25.99 18.40 36.55
CA ILE A 279 26.04 17.41 35.47
C ILE A 279 24.68 16.72 35.28
N ALA A 280 24.08 16.22 36.36
CA ALA A 280 22.80 15.54 36.32
C ALA A 280 21.66 16.45 35.84
N ALA A 281 21.61 17.70 36.35
CA ALA A 281 20.64 18.71 35.89
C ALA A 281 20.81 19.05 34.39
N GLY A 282 22.04 19.15 33.91
CA GLY A 282 22.33 19.37 32.47
C GLY A 282 21.92 18.19 31.60
N LEU A 283 22.11 16.97 32.08
CA LEU A 283 21.77 15.74 31.35
C LEU A 283 20.24 15.52 31.18
N ILE A 284 19.38 16.11 32.03
CA ILE A 284 17.91 15.97 31.95
C ILE A 284 17.32 16.75 30.76
N ALA A 285 17.93 17.84 30.31
CA ALA A 285 17.37 18.72 29.29
C ALA A 285 17.08 18.00 27.94
N LYS A 286 17.97 17.14 27.51
CA LYS A 286 17.82 16.38 26.26
C LYS A 286 16.70 15.34 26.32
N PRO A 287 16.61 14.46 27.31
CA PRO A 287 15.50 13.55 27.53
C PRO A 287 14.12 14.22 27.61
N LEU A 288 14.01 15.31 28.35
CA LEU A 288 12.75 16.06 28.47
C LEU A 288 12.26 16.58 27.11
N ARG A 289 13.15 17.14 26.30
CA ARG A 289 12.83 17.57 24.94
C ARG A 289 12.34 16.39 24.08
N ALA A 290 13.06 15.27 24.09
CA ALA A 290 12.69 14.10 23.31
C ALA A 290 11.29 13.55 23.70
N LEU A 291 10.95 13.54 24.99
CA LEU A 291 9.62 13.10 25.47
C LEU A 291 8.48 13.97 24.95
N THR A 292 8.70 15.27 24.72
CA THR A 292 7.65 16.15 24.15
C THR A 292 7.34 15.84 22.68
N GLU A 293 8.29 15.29 21.95
CA GLU A 293 8.14 14.93 20.52
C GLU A 293 7.39 13.59 20.33
N VAL A 294 7.40 12.72 21.33
CA VAL A 294 6.77 11.39 21.31
C VAL A 294 5.28 11.46 20.97
N ASN A 295 4.55 12.40 21.56
CA ASN A 295 3.10 12.52 21.34
C ASN A 295 2.76 12.74 19.86
N SER A 296 3.53 13.55 19.14
CA SER A 296 3.29 13.80 17.71
C SER A 296 3.55 12.56 16.85
N SER A 297 4.57 11.78 17.21
CA SER A 297 4.88 10.51 16.53
C SER A 297 3.79 9.47 16.78
N ILE A 298 3.32 9.32 18.02
CA ILE A 298 2.20 8.43 18.36
C ILE A 298 0.94 8.79 17.57
N GLN A 299 0.58 10.08 17.48
CA GLN A 299 -0.62 10.50 16.73
C GLN A 299 -0.52 10.17 15.24
N ARG A 300 0.64 10.37 14.62
CA ARG A 300 0.88 9.94 13.22
C ARG A 300 0.74 8.43 13.06
N GLY A 301 1.31 7.66 13.97
CA GLY A 301 1.21 6.21 13.96
C GLY A 301 -0.23 5.71 14.13
N ILE A 302 -1.02 6.35 15.01
CA ILE A 302 -2.45 6.01 15.18
C ILE A 302 -3.23 6.32 13.90
N ALA A 303 -2.98 7.45 13.24
CA ALA A 303 -3.64 7.80 11.99
C ALA A 303 -3.28 6.80 10.86
N ALA A 304 -2.00 6.44 10.74
CA ALA A 304 -1.55 5.44 9.79
C ALA A 304 -2.14 4.05 10.09
N ALA A 305 -2.16 3.63 11.35
CA ALA A 305 -2.77 2.37 11.78
C ALA A 305 -4.27 2.32 11.50
N LYS A 306 -4.98 3.44 11.67
CA LYS A 306 -6.40 3.55 11.30
C LYS A 306 -6.60 3.24 9.82
N SER A 307 -5.82 3.87 8.95
CA SER A 307 -5.89 3.65 7.50
C SER A 307 -5.54 2.21 7.08
N ILE A 308 -4.60 1.56 7.81
CA ILE A 308 -4.27 0.14 7.60
C ILE A 308 -5.45 -0.76 7.99
N PHE A 309 -6.01 -0.54 9.19
CA PHE A 309 -7.12 -1.38 9.66
C PHE A 309 -8.41 -1.15 8.89
N GLU A 310 -8.66 0.04 8.34
CA GLU A 310 -9.74 0.27 7.37
C GLU A 310 -9.61 -0.63 6.14
N LEU A 311 -8.37 -0.89 5.66
CA LEU A 311 -8.16 -1.84 4.57
C LEU A 311 -8.31 -3.30 5.02
N VAL A 312 -7.77 -3.64 6.21
CA VAL A 312 -7.83 -5.02 6.75
C VAL A 312 -9.27 -5.44 7.11
N ASP A 313 -10.09 -4.47 7.49
CA ASP A 313 -11.50 -4.69 7.88
C ASP A 313 -12.48 -4.50 6.70
N GLU A 314 -11.96 -4.23 5.48
CA GLU A 314 -12.79 -4.11 4.29
C GLU A 314 -13.51 -5.43 4.01
N THR A 315 -14.72 -5.32 3.48
CA THR A 315 -15.53 -6.49 3.12
C THR A 315 -14.82 -7.35 2.09
N VAL A 316 -14.85 -8.66 2.27
CA VAL A 316 -14.32 -9.62 1.29
C VAL A 316 -15.41 -10.06 0.34
N GLU A 317 -15.02 -10.59 -0.83
CA GLU A 317 -15.97 -11.21 -1.75
C GLU A 317 -16.77 -12.31 -1.04
N SER A 318 -18.07 -12.36 -1.30
CA SER A 318 -18.94 -13.39 -0.73
C SER A 318 -18.55 -14.77 -1.28
N ASN A 319 -18.28 -15.71 -0.39
CA ASN A 319 -17.98 -17.11 -0.72
C ASN A 319 -18.82 -18.03 0.19
N THR A 320 -20.14 -17.88 0.11
CA THR A 320 -21.09 -18.65 0.92
C THR A 320 -21.55 -19.93 0.24
N GLY A 321 -21.29 -20.07 -1.06
CA GLY A 321 -21.64 -21.26 -1.83
C GLY A 321 -20.81 -22.47 -1.44
N SER A 322 -21.40 -23.67 -1.59
CA SER A 322 -20.79 -24.94 -1.24
C SER A 322 -20.71 -25.94 -2.43
N LEU A 323 -21.28 -25.58 -3.57
CA LEU A 323 -21.25 -26.44 -4.74
C LEU A 323 -19.86 -26.36 -5.39
N ALA A 324 -19.23 -27.52 -5.55
CA ALA A 324 -18.07 -27.66 -6.42
C ALA A 324 -18.58 -27.78 -7.87
N ALA A 325 -18.05 -26.93 -8.76
CA ALA A 325 -18.37 -27.07 -10.18
C ALA A 325 -17.69 -28.32 -10.74
N GLN A 326 -18.45 -29.12 -11.50
CA GLN A 326 -17.90 -30.31 -12.12
C GLN A 326 -17.08 -29.93 -13.36
N THR A 327 -15.83 -30.34 -13.38
CA THR A 327 -14.86 -30.00 -14.44
C THR A 327 -15.02 -30.85 -15.72
N ASP A 328 -15.80 -31.94 -15.66
CA ASP A 328 -15.86 -32.94 -16.75
C ASP A 328 -16.89 -32.61 -17.86
N GLN A 329 -17.60 -31.49 -17.78
CA GLN A 329 -18.56 -31.10 -18.82
C GLN A 329 -17.88 -30.12 -19.78
N GLY A 330 -17.68 -30.53 -21.03
CA GLY A 330 -17.01 -29.73 -22.09
C GLY A 330 -17.70 -28.40 -22.43
N SER A 331 -18.97 -28.21 -22.04
CA SER A 331 -19.76 -26.97 -22.21
C SER A 331 -20.83 -26.88 -21.15
N CYS A 332 -21.25 -25.65 -20.81
CA CYS A 332 -22.20 -25.35 -19.75
C CYS A 332 -23.36 -24.49 -20.26
N ARG A 333 -24.57 -24.69 -19.72
CA ARG A 333 -25.71 -23.79 -19.95
C ARG A 333 -25.60 -22.59 -19.03
N LEU A 334 -25.77 -21.39 -19.60
CA LEU A 334 -25.74 -20.13 -18.88
C LEU A 334 -27.09 -19.43 -19.04
N GLU A 335 -27.75 -19.10 -17.92
CA GLU A 335 -29.07 -18.47 -17.94
C GLU A 335 -29.05 -17.17 -17.11
N PHE A 336 -29.65 -16.10 -17.66
CA PHE A 336 -29.86 -14.83 -16.96
C PHE A 336 -31.36 -14.64 -16.77
N LYS A 337 -31.84 -14.52 -15.52
CA LYS A 337 -33.26 -14.42 -15.17
C LYS A 337 -33.56 -13.09 -14.48
N ASP A 338 -34.34 -12.25 -15.15
CA ASP A 338 -34.76 -10.92 -14.69
C ASP A 338 -33.61 -10.09 -14.08
N LEU A 339 -32.46 -10.17 -14.74
CA LEU A 339 -31.21 -9.63 -14.24
C LEU A 339 -31.23 -8.10 -14.24
N CYS A 340 -31.07 -7.49 -13.07
CA CYS A 340 -30.87 -6.06 -12.91
C CYS A 340 -29.52 -5.79 -12.21
N PHE A 341 -28.83 -4.73 -12.64
CA PHE A 341 -27.60 -4.33 -12.01
C PHE A 341 -27.40 -2.81 -12.07
N SER A 342 -26.79 -2.27 -11.01
CA SER A 342 -26.41 -0.85 -10.87
C SER A 342 -25.09 -0.72 -10.13
N TYR A 343 -24.10 0.00 -10.68
CA TYR A 343 -22.86 0.36 -9.97
C TYR A 343 -23.10 1.39 -8.86
N LEU A 344 -24.07 2.27 -9.07
CA LEU A 344 -24.44 3.30 -8.11
C LEU A 344 -25.95 3.22 -7.84
N PRO A 345 -26.41 3.49 -6.61
CA PRO A 345 -27.82 3.58 -6.31
C PRO A 345 -28.53 4.52 -7.30
N ASN A 346 -29.68 4.09 -7.83
CA ASN A 346 -30.52 4.84 -8.77
C ASN A 346 -29.94 5.08 -10.19
N LYS A 347 -28.89 4.36 -10.58
CA LYS A 347 -28.36 4.39 -11.96
C LYS A 347 -28.33 2.97 -12.53
N PRO A 348 -29.47 2.41 -12.97
CA PRO A 348 -29.53 1.06 -13.52
C PRO A 348 -28.71 0.98 -14.82
N VAL A 349 -27.87 -0.06 -14.91
CA VAL A 349 -27.05 -0.38 -16.10
C VAL A 349 -27.63 -1.57 -16.82
N LEU A 350 -28.17 -2.56 -16.09
CA LEU A 350 -28.92 -3.67 -16.65
C LEU A 350 -30.35 -3.65 -16.07
N ASN A 351 -31.36 -3.94 -16.90
CA ASN A 351 -32.75 -3.78 -16.52
C ASN A 351 -33.60 -4.96 -17.03
N ARG A 352 -33.89 -5.92 -16.12
CA ARG A 352 -34.68 -7.13 -16.36
C ARG A 352 -34.22 -7.91 -17.59
N LEU A 353 -32.92 -8.15 -17.68
CA LEU A 353 -32.32 -8.87 -18.79
C LEU A 353 -32.61 -10.38 -18.63
N ASN A 354 -33.15 -10.98 -19.68
CA ASN A 354 -33.38 -12.42 -19.79
C ASN A 354 -32.64 -12.94 -21.01
N LEU A 355 -31.70 -13.86 -20.78
CA LEU A 355 -30.89 -14.47 -21.85
C LEU A 355 -30.59 -15.92 -21.45
N GLU A 356 -30.60 -16.78 -22.42
CA GLU A 356 -30.21 -18.18 -22.30
C GLU A 356 -29.15 -18.47 -23.35
N VAL A 357 -28.09 -19.11 -22.94
CA VAL A 357 -26.97 -19.55 -23.79
C VAL A 357 -26.84 -21.06 -23.63
N GLU A 358 -27.09 -21.77 -24.71
CA GLU A 358 -27.04 -23.24 -24.72
C GLU A 358 -25.60 -23.78 -24.63
N PRO A 359 -25.41 -25.01 -24.15
CA PRO A 359 -24.10 -25.62 -24.10
C PRO A 359 -23.41 -25.63 -25.46
N GLY A 360 -22.19 -25.09 -25.53
CA GLY A 360 -21.39 -25.01 -26.77
C GLY A 360 -21.79 -23.90 -27.73
N GLN A 361 -22.80 -23.08 -27.40
CA GLN A 361 -23.28 -21.98 -28.22
C GLN A 361 -22.35 -20.75 -28.09
N THR A 362 -22.11 -20.09 -29.19
CA THR A 362 -21.45 -18.77 -29.25
C THR A 362 -22.49 -17.67 -29.38
N VAL A 363 -22.57 -16.79 -28.36
CA VAL A 363 -23.47 -15.63 -28.35
C VAL A 363 -22.68 -14.35 -28.47
N ALA A 364 -22.96 -13.57 -29.54
CA ALA A 364 -22.35 -12.27 -29.76
C ALA A 364 -23.19 -11.15 -29.14
N LEU A 365 -22.64 -10.37 -28.24
CA LEU A 365 -23.23 -9.16 -27.68
C LEU A 365 -22.86 -7.95 -28.54
N VAL A 366 -23.86 -7.31 -29.18
CA VAL A 366 -23.71 -6.14 -30.05
C VAL A 366 -24.52 -4.98 -29.46
N GLY A 367 -24.08 -3.75 -29.75
CA GLY A 367 -24.80 -2.54 -29.33
C GLY A 367 -23.88 -1.36 -29.05
N ARG A 368 -24.46 -0.18 -28.85
CA ARG A 368 -23.72 1.06 -28.63
C ARG A 368 -22.82 1.00 -27.41
N SER A 369 -21.80 1.87 -27.33
CA SER A 369 -21.01 2.04 -26.11
C SER A 369 -21.92 2.44 -24.94
N GLY A 370 -21.71 1.83 -23.77
CA GLY A 370 -22.55 2.05 -22.59
C GLY A 370 -23.86 1.26 -22.55
N SER A 371 -24.14 0.36 -23.49
CA SER A 371 -25.36 -0.47 -23.49
C SER A 371 -25.39 -1.58 -22.41
N GLY A 372 -24.28 -1.82 -21.69
CA GLY A 372 -24.22 -2.80 -20.59
C GLY A 372 -23.49 -4.11 -20.92
N LYS A 373 -22.93 -4.30 -22.10
CA LYS A 373 -22.24 -5.54 -22.54
C LYS A 373 -21.12 -5.99 -21.61
N SER A 374 -20.15 -5.12 -21.35
CA SER A 374 -19.02 -5.44 -20.47
C SER A 374 -19.46 -5.62 -19.00
N THR A 375 -20.54 -4.94 -18.59
CA THR A 375 -21.15 -5.15 -17.28
C THR A 375 -21.75 -6.55 -17.17
N LEU A 376 -22.50 -7.01 -18.19
CA LEU A 376 -23.05 -8.35 -18.25
C LEU A 376 -21.93 -9.42 -18.15
N ALA A 377 -20.86 -9.23 -18.93
CA ALA A 377 -19.70 -10.11 -18.93
C ALA A 377 -19.00 -10.17 -17.54
N SER A 378 -18.95 -9.02 -16.82
CA SER A 378 -18.31 -8.94 -15.49
C SER A 378 -19.11 -9.59 -14.36
N LEU A 379 -20.41 -9.79 -14.54
CA LEU A 379 -21.26 -10.46 -13.54
C LEU A 379 -21.08 -11.98 -13.54
N ILE A 380 -20.68 -12.59 -14.64
CA ILE A 380 -20.53 -14.05 -14.76
C ILE A 380 -19.41 -14.58 -13.83
N PRO A 381 -18.20 -14.00 -13.78
CA PRO A 381 -17.16 -14.42 -12.82
C PRO A 381 -17.40 -13.90 -11.39
N ARG A 382 -18.57 -13.32 -11.13
CA ARG A 382 -18.94 -12.69 -9.85
C ARG A 382 -17.92 -11.63 -9.40
N PHE A 383 -17.50 -10.77 -10.32
CA PHE A 383 -16.76 -9.56 -9.95
C PHE A 383 -17.66 -8.51 -9.33
N TYR A 384 -18.96 -8.60 -9.64
CA TYR A 384 -20.06 -7.85 -9.06
C TYR A 384 -21.24 -8.78 -8.83
N GLU A 385 -22.10 -8.46 -7.87
CA GLU A 385 -23.32 -9.20 -7.60
C GLU A 385 -24.53 -8.49 -8.22
N PRO A 386 -25.50 -9.22 -8.80
CA PRO A 386 -26.74 -8.65 -9.31
C PRO A 386 -27.48 -7.85 -8.23
N THR A 387 -28.12 -6.75 -8.61
CA THR A 387 -29.01 -6.00 -7.70
C THR A 387 -30.30 -6.78 -7.46
N THR A 388 -30.87 -7.37 -8.51
CA THR A 388 -32.00 -8.31 -8.47
C THR A 388 -31.90 -9.28 -9.64
N GLY A 389 -32.66 -10.38 -9.57
CA GLY A 389 -32.59 -11.47 -10.53
C GLY A 389 -31.49 -12.46 -10.18
N ALA A 390 -31.12 -13.33 -11.12
CA ALA A 390 -30.09 -14.34 -10.91
C ALA A 390 -29.40 -14.72 -12.23
N ILE A 391 -28.16 -15.16 -12.11
CA ILE A 391 -27.42 -15.85 -13.18
C ILE A 391 -27.25 -17.29 -12.74
N LEU A 392 -27.58 -18.23 -13.63
CA LEU A 392 -27.46 -19.64 -13.36
C LEU A 392 -26.43 -20.27 -14.30
N LEU A 393 -25.66 -21.19 -13.76
CA LEU A 393 -24.75 -22.07 -14.49
C LEU A 393 -25.22 -23.51 -14.30
N ASN A 394 -25.58 -24.22 -15.38
CA ASN A 394 -26.16 -25.56 -15.34
C ASN A 394 -27.37 -25.68 -14.38
N GLY A 395 -28.24 -24.66 -14.33
CA GLY A 395 -29.45 -24.63 -13.51
C GLY A 395 -29.26 -24.22 -12.04
N HIS A 396 -28.02 -24.07 -11.57
CA HIS A 396 -27.71 -23.58 -10.21
C HIS A 396 -27.30 -22.11 -10.24
N LYS A 397 -27.69 -21.35 -9.23
CA LYS A 397 -27.29 -19.94 -9.12
C LYS A 397 -25.78 -19.83 -8.92
N LEU A 398 -25.16 -18.78 -9.46
CA LEU A 398 -23.73 -18.55 -9.27
C LEU A 398 -23.34 -18.44 -7.80
N ASP A 399 -24.26 -17.97 -6.94
CA ASP A 399 -24.03 -17.82 -5.49
C ASP A 399 -24.01 -19.16 -4.74
N ASP A 400 -24.56 -20.23 -5.33
CA ASP A 400 -24.53 -21.56 -4.75
C ASP A 400 -23.16 -22.23 -4.90
N TYR A 401 -22.32 -21.76 -5.83
CA TYR A 401 -21.00 -22.29 -6.07
C TYR A 401 -19.94 -21.69 -5.13
N GLU A 402 -18.97 -22.50 -4.73
CA GLU A 402 -17.71 -22.00 -4.19
C GLU A 402 -17.02 -21.10 -5.22
N LEU A 403 -16.58 -19.90 -4.82
CA LEU A 403 -16.11 -18.87 -5.75
C LEU A 403 -14.91 -19.29 -6.61
N LEU A 404 -13.93 -19.99 -6.02
CA LEU A 404 -12.79 -20.52 -6.77
C LEU A 404 -13.22 -21.58 -7.76
N SER A 405 -14.12 -22.47 -7.35
CA SER A 405 -14.67 -23.52 -8.19
C SER A 405 -15.49 -22.95 -9.35
N LEU A 406 -16.31 -21.91 -9.12
CA LEU A 406 -17.00 -21.18 -10.18
C LEU A 406 -16.00 -20.56 -11.18
N ARG A 407 -15.01 -19.85 -10.67
CA ARG A 407 -14.01 -19.17 -11.52
C ARG A 407 -13.10 -20.13 -12.29
N SER A 408 -12.96 -21.37 -11.82
CA SER A 408 -12.25 -22.41 -12.59
C SER A 408 -13.00 -22.77 -13.88
N GLN A 409 -14.34 -22.66 -13.90
CA GLN A 409 -15.19 -22.93 -15.06
C GLN A 409 -15.25 -21.79 -16.08
N ILE A 410 -14.58 -20.66 -15.83
CA ILE A 410 -14.71 -19.46 -16.67
C ILE A 410 -13.33 -19.03 -17.14
N ALA A 411 -13.11 -18.94 -18.43
CA ALA A 411 -11.96 -18.27 -19.05
C ALA A 411 -12.37 -16.87 -19.52
N LEU A 412 -11.52 -15.88 -19.27
CA LEU A 412 -11.76 -14.49 -19.62
C LEU A 412 -10.59 -13.94 -20.43
N VAL A 413 -10.89 -13.40 -21.61
CA VAL A 413 -9.95 -12.61 -22.42
C VAL A 413 -10.48 -11.19 -22.47
N THR A 414 -9.78 -10.25 -21.83
CA THR A 414 -10.19 -8.84 -21.73
C THR A 414 -9.65 -8.01 -22.88
N GLN A 415 -10.33 -6.91 -23.19
CA GLN A 415 -9.91 -5.90 -24.16
C GLN A 415 -8.48 -5.39 -23.88
N ASN A 416 -8.24 -4.98 -22.64
CA ASN A 416 -6.92 -4.54 -22.16
C ASN A 416 -6.19 -5.71 -21.51
N VAL A 417 -5.34 -6.38 -22.30
CA VAL A 417 -4.58 -7.51 -21.81
C VAL A 417 -3.53 -7.06 -20.79
N PHE A 418 -3.59 -7.63 -19.59
CA PHE A 418 -2.59 -7.46 -18.56
C PHE A 418 -1.63 -8.65 -18.54
N LEU A 419 -0.33 -8.36 -18.67
CA LEU A 419 0.73 -9.34 -18.48
C LEU A 419 1.54 -8.98 -17.23
N PHE A 420 1.85 -10.00 -16.43
CA PHE A 420 2.74 -9.86 -15.28
C PHE A 420 4.18 -9.73 -15.76
N ASP A 421 4.99 -9.02 -15.00
CA ASP A 421 6.43 -8.94 -15.24
C ASP A 421 7.07 -10.30 -14.98
N GLY A 422 7.46 -10.95 -16.06
CA GLY A 422 7.96 -12.31 -16.10
C GLY A 422 8.16 -12.77 -17.54
N THR A 423 8.28 -14.07 -17.76
CA THR A 423 8.44 -14.65 -19.09
C THR A 423 7.10 -14.84 -19.82
N ILE A 424 7.15 -15.08 -21.12
CA ILE A 424 5.98 -15.45 -21.92
C ILE A 424 5.38 -16.76 -21.38
N ARG A 425 6.22 -17.75 -21.08
CA ARG A 425 5.85 -19.02 -20.47
C ARG A 425 5.04 -18.83 -19.18
N GLU A 426 5.58 -18.07 -18.22
CA GLU A 426 4.92 -17.76 -16.94
C GLU A 426 3.59 -17.05 -17.14
N ASN A 427 3.48 -16.20 -18.14
CA ASN A 427 2.25 -15.52 -18.46
C ASN A 427 1.19 -16.42 -19.11
N ILE A 428 1.57 -17.39 -19.91
CA ILE A 428 0.66 -18.41 -20.47
C ILE A 428 0.18 -19.35 -19.37
N ALA A 429 1.09 -19.84 -18.51
CA ALA A 429 0.80 -20.76 -17.42
C ALA A 429 0.17 -20.09 -16.17
N TYR A 430 -0.13 -18.79 -16.23
CA TYR A 430 -0.64 -18.06 -15.08
C TYR A 430 -1.98 -18.60 -14.57
N GLY A 431 -2.00 -19.04 -13.31
CA GLY A 431 -3.22 -19.52 -12.64
C GLY A 431 -3.60 -20.96 -12.97
N VAL A 432 -2.74 -21.71 -13.65
CA VAL A 432 -2.85 -23.17 -13.86
C VAL A 432 -1.96 -23.88 -12.83
N ASP A 433 -2.18 -25.19 -12.66
CA ASP A 433 -1.39 -26.03 -11.77
C ASP A 433 0.12 -25.82 -12.02
N PRO A 434 0.92 -25.60 -10.98
CA PRO A 434 2.38 -25.47 -11.12
C PRO A 434 3.05 -26.67 -11.78
N ASP A 435 2.45 -27.86 -11.70
CA ASP A 435 2.94 -29.10 -12.27
C ASP A 435 2.44 -29.35 -13.71
N VAL A 436 1.86 -28.33 -14.39
CA VAL A 436 1.43 -28.46 -15.78
C VAL A 436 2.62 -28.84 -16.68
N GLU A 437 2.42 -29.86 -17.51
CA GLU A 437 3.46 -30.34 -18.44
C GLU A 437 3.84 -29.23 -19.45
N GLU A 438 5.12 -29.10 -19.72
CA GLU A 438 5.65 -28.11 -20.68
C GLU A 438 5.05 -28.31 -22.08
N THR A 439 4.80 -29.53 -22.47
CA THR A 439 4.14 -29.89 -23.73
C THR A 439 2.78 -29.22 -23.88
N THR A 440 1.97 -29.20 -22.82
CA THR A 440 0.64 -28.54 -22.81
C THR A 440 0.73 -27.03 -22.97
N ILE A 441 1.75 -26.41 -22.36
CA ILE A 441 2.01 -24.96 -22.53
C ILE A 441 2.39 -24.65 -23.99
N ILE A 442 3.25 -25.46 -24.59
CA ILE A 442 3.68 -25.32 -25.98
C ILE A 442 2.49 -25.53 -26.93
N GLU A 443 1.65 -26.55 -26.69
CA GLU A 443 0.42 -26.76 -27.48
C GLU A 443 -0.54 -25.56 -27.42
N ALA A 444 -0.77 -25.02 -26.23
CA ALA A 444 -1.58 -23.81 -26.06
C ALA A 444 -0.95 -22.60 -26.78
N ALA A 445 0.37 -22.47 -26.74
CA ALA A 445 1.11 -21.42 -27.45
C ALA A 445 1.00 -21.57 -28.97
N HIS A 446 1.07 -22.79 -29.50
CA HIS A 446 0.83 -23.08 -30.92
C HIS A 446 -0.61 -22.77 -31.31
N ALA A 447 -1.59 -23.26 -30.56
CA ALA A 447 -3.01 -23.05 -30.84
C ALA A 447 -3.42 -21.56 -30.84
N ALA A 448 -2.70 -20.71 -30.11
CA ALA A 448 -2.87 -19.27 -30.06
C ALA A 448 -1.91 -18.51 -31.01
N HIS A 449 -1.18 -19.17 -31.89
CA HIS A 449 -0.19 -18.56 -32.79
C HIS A 449 0.91 -17.74 -32.08
N VAL A 450 1.22 -18.07 -30.81
CA VAL A 450 2.28 -17.40 -30.04
C VAL A 450 3.65 -17.84 -30.55
N MET A 451 3.82 -19.10 -30.93
CA MET A 451 5.11 -19.64 -31.37
C MET A 451 5.66 -18.93 -32.62
N GLU A 452 4.82 -18.43 -33.51
CA GLU A 452 5.24 -17.72 -34.74
C GLU A 452 6.14 -16.50 -34.47
N PHE A 453 5.90 -15.78 -33.38
CA PHE A 453 6.76 -14.64 -33.03
C PHE A 453 7.81 -15.02 -31.98
N VAL A 454 7.53 -16.01 -31.14
CA VAL A 454 8.46 -16.49 -30.10
C VAL A 454 9.69 -17.17 -30.69
N GLU A 455 9.55 -17.93 -31.77
CA GLU A 455 10.66 -18.56 -32.51
C GLU A 455 11.66 -17.55 -33.08
N ARG A 456 11.25 -16.30 -33.26
CA ARG A 456 12.12 -15.20 -33.71
C ARG A 456 12.83 -14.49 -32.54
N MET A 457 12.50 -14.85 -31.29
CA MET A 457 13.08 -14.24 -30.11
C MET A 457 14.26 -15.06 -29.59
N PRO A 458 15.35 -14.44 -29.10
CA PRO A 458 16.54 -15.17 -28.69
C PRO A 458 16.29 -16.16 -27.55
N ASP A 459 15.41 -15.85 -26.62
CA ASP A 459 15.12 -16.65 -25.44
C ASP A 459 13.82 -17.47 -25.58
N GLY A 460 13.19 -17.50 -26.76
CA GLY A 460 11.96 -18.25 -27.00
C GLY A 460 10.85 -17.90 -26.03
N LEU A 461 10.18 -18.92 -25.45
CA LEU A 461 9.14 -18.75 -24.43
C LEU A 461 9.66 -18.13 -23.11
N ASP A 462 10.96 -18.17 -22.86
CA ASP A 462 11.58 -17.60 -21.66
C ASP A 462 11.92 -16.11 -21.82
N THR A 463 11.53 -15.51 -22.95
CA THR A 463 11.65 -14.07 -23.18
C THR A 463 10.82 -13.29 -22.17
N HIS A 464 11.46 -12.34 -21.46
CA HIS A 464 10.81 -11.45 -20.52
C HIS A 464 9.96 -10.39 -21.22
N VAL A 465 8.67 -10.30 -20.82
CA VAL A 465 7.68 -9.39 -21.43
C VAL A 465 7.84 -7.94 -20.98
N GLY A 466 8.52 -7.70 -19.85
CA GLY A 466 8.65 -6.39 -19.19
C GLY A 466 7.38 -5.96 -18.47
N GLU A 467 7.46 -4.83 -17.76
CA GLU A 467 6.33 -4.30 -16.98
C GLU A 467 5.09 -4.11 -17.87
N LYS A 468 3.97 -4.79 -17.51
CA LYS A 468 2.70 -4.78 -18.27
C LYS A 468 2.84 -5.22 -19.75
N GLY A 469 3.89 -5.96 -20.09
CA GLY A 469 4.12 -6.43 -21.46
C GLY A 469 4.58 -5.33 -22.43
N THR A 470 5.28 -4.30 -21.95
CA THR A 470 5.72 -3.15 -22.76
C THR A 470 6.66 -3.51 -23.90
N LYS A 471 7.34 -4.66 -23.84
CA LYS A 471 8.23 -5.14 -24.90
C LYS A 471 7.50 -5.82 -26.05
N LEU A 472 6.20 -6.05 -25.93
CA LEU A 472 5.39 -6.78 -26.89
C LEU A 472 4.40 -5.84 -27.62
N SER A 473 4.09 -6.17 -28.88
CA SER A 473 3.02 -5.51 -29.62
C SER A 473 1.63 -5.83 -29.00
N GLY A 474 0.62 -5.04 -29.34
CA GLY A 474 -0.77 -5.28 -28.90
C GLY A 474 -1.27 -6.68 -29.28
N GLY A 475 -1.02 -7.10 -30.52
CA GLY A 475 -1.41 -8.42 -31.03
C GLY A 475 -0.65 -9.57 -30.35
N GLN A 476 0.63 -9.38 -30.02
CA GLN A 476 1.41 -10.39 -29.28
C GLN A 476 0.86 -10.58 -27.86
N ARG A 477 0.54 -9.47 -27.17
CA ARG A 477 -0.10 -9.55 -25.83
C ARG A 477 -1.44 -10.29 -25.90
N GLN A 478 -2.26 -9.99 -26.90
CA GLN A 478 -3.58 -10.62 -27.05
C GLN A 478 -3.45 -12.13 -27.31
N ARG A 479 -2.53 -12.55 -28.19
CA ARG A 479 -2.25 -13.98 -28.44
C ARG A 479 -1.81 -14.71 -27.16
N ILE A 480 -0.99 -14.10 -26.32
CA ILE A 480 -0.61 -14.66 -25.00
C ILE A 480 -1.85 -14.81 -24.09
N ALA A 481 -2.76 -13.84 -24.08
CA ALA A 481 -4.00 -13.94 -23.30
C ALA A 481 -4.93 -15.05 -23.81
N ILE A 482 -4.99 -15.26 -25.14
CA ILE A 482 -5.73 -16.35 -25.75
C ILE A 482 -5.07 -17.71 -25.39
N ALA A 483 -3.73 -17.82 -25.46
CA ALA A 483 -2.99 -19.00 -25.02
C ALA A 483 -3.29 -19.37 -23.56
N ARG A 484 -3.35 -18.36 -22.66
CA ARG A 484 -3.77 -18.52 -21.27
C ARG A 484 -5.18 -19.10 -21.15
N ALA A 485 -6.12 -18.62 -21.96
CA ALA A 485 -7.50 -19.12 -21.98
C ALA A 485 -7.61 -20.53 -22.55
N ILE A 486 -6.80 -20.89 -23.57
CA ILE A 486 -6.71 -22.25 -24.12
C ILE A 486 -6.17 -23.21 -23.08
N LEU A 487 -5.05 -22.86 -22.42
CA LEU A 487 -4.40 -23.68 -21.41
C LEU A 487 -5.33 -23.95 -20.21
N LYS A 488 -6.10 -22.93 -19.78
CA LYS A 488 -7.08 -23.05 -18.70
C LYS A 488 -8.19 -24.05 -19.02
N ASN A 489 -8.54 -24.20 -20.28
CA ASN A 489 -9.54 -25.14 -20.81
C ASN A 489 -10.91 -25.09 -20.09
N ALA A 490 -11.40 -23.91 -19.79
CA ALA A 490 -12.67 -23.71 -19.08
C ALA A 490 -13.88 -23.89 -20.03
N PRO A 491 -15.02 -24.47 -19.54
CA PRO A 491 -16.22 -24.71 -20.36
C PRO A 491 -16.98 -23.42 -20.76
N VAL A 492 -16.81 -22.33 -20.00
CA VAL A 492 -17.38 -21.02 -20.29
C VAL A 492 -16.27 -20.08 -20.71
N LEU A 493 -16.42 -19.42 -21.84
CA LEU A 493 -15.47 -18.46 -22.37
C LEU A 493 -16.12 -17.08 -22.49
N ILE A 494 -15.47 -16.06 -21.96
CA ILE A 494 -15.87 -14.67 -22.10
C ILE A 494 -14.78 -13.94 -22.89
N LEU A 495 -15.16 -13.35 -24.01
CA LEU A 495 -14.27 -12.58 -24.88
C LEU A 495 -14.73 -11.14 -24.91
N ASP A 496 -13.89 -10.21 -24.50
CA ASP A 496 -14.08 -8.76 -24.68
C ASP A 496 -13.12 -8.31 -25.80
N GLU A 497 -13.66 -8.25 -27.03
CA GLU A 497 -12.88 -8.09 -28.25
C GLU A 497 -12.60 -6.62 -28.52
N ALA A 498 -11.34 -6.19 -28.44
CA ALA A 498 -10.88 -4.95 -29.01
C ALA A 498 -9.55 -5.11 -29.73
N THR A 499 -9.65 -5.06 -31.04
CA THR A 499 -8.53 -5.24 -31.95
C THR A 499 -8.30 -4.03 -32.84
N SER A 500 -8.83 -2.88 -32.46
CA SER A 500 -8.92 -1.64 -33.27
C SER A 500 -7.59 -0.97 -33.65
N ALA A 501 -6.43 -1.57 -33.34
CA ALA A 501 -5.12 -0.98 -33.64
C ALA A 501 -4.07 -2.03 -34.08
N LEU A 502 -4.49 -3.10 -34.78
CA LEU A 502 -3.60 -4.17 -35.19
C LEU A 502 -3.40 -4.16 -36.72
N ASP A 503 -2.22 -4.60 -37.12
CA ASP A 503 -1.93 -4.88 -38.54
C ASP A 503 -2.74 -6.09 -39.04
N THR A 504 -3.04 -6.14 -40.33
CA THR A 504 -3.89 -7.17 -40.97
C THR A 504 -3.38 -8.61 -40.73
N GLU A 505 -2.07 -8.82 -40.66
CA GLU A 505 -1.48 -10.13 -40.45
C GLU A 505 -1.72 -10.61 -38.99
N SER A 506 -1.44 -9.75 -38.01
CA SER A 506 -1.72 -10.02 -36.58
C SER A 506 -3.21 -10.25 -36.35
N GLU A 507 -4.08 -9.54 -37.07
CA GLU A 507 -5.53 -9.71 -37.04
C GLU A 507 -5.97 -11.11 -37.44
N ARG A 508 -5.47 -11.61 -38.57
CA ARG A 508 -5.81 -12.96 -39.06
C ARG A 508 -5.38 -14.05 -38.07
N HIS A 509 -4.19 -13.94 -37.47
CA HIS A 509 -3.71 -14.89 -36.47
C HIS A 509 -4.55 -14.87 -35.19
N ILE A 510 -4.96 -13.70 -34.74
CA ILE A 510 -5.85 -13.54 -33.57
C ILE A 510 -7.21 -14.15 -33.86
N GLN A 511 -7.78 -13.91 -35.03
CA GLN A 511 -9.07 -14.47 -35.45
C GLN A 511 -9.01 -16.01 -35.44
N ALA A 512 -7.99 -16.59 -36.06
CA ALA A 512 -7.80 -18.05 -36.05
C ALA A 512 -7.63 -18.62 -34.63
N ALA A 513 -6.90 -17.92 -33.77
CA ALA A 513 -6.74 -18.28 -32.36
C ALA A 513 -8.07 -18.20 -31.58
N LEU A 514 -8.89 -17.16 -31.83
CA LEU A 514 -10.21 -17.02 -31.23
C LEU A 514 -11.16 -18.14 -31.67
N GLU A 515 -11.20 -18.47 -32.95
CA GLU A 515 -11.99 -19.59 -33.47
C GLU A 515 -11.59 -20.92 -32.83
N ASN A 516 -10.29 -21.15 -32.62
CA ASN A 516 -9.81 -22.33 -31.94
C ASN A 516 -10.23 -22.39 -30.47
N VAL A 517 -10.17 -21.28 -29.76
CA VAL A 517 -10.52 -21.26 -28.32
C VAL A 517 -12.04 -21.34 -28.10
N MET A 518 -12.87 -20.92 -29.04
CA MET A 518 -14.35 -21.00 -28.95
C MET A 518 -14.88 -22.43 -29.16
N LYS A 519 -14.20 -23.28 -29.92
CA LYS A 519 -14.67 -24.64 -30.27
C LYS A 519 -15.03 -25.46 -29.05
N GLY A 520 -16.28 -25.96 -29.01
CA GLY A 520 -16.78 -26.85 -27.95
C GLY A 520 -17.01 -26.19 -26.60
N ARG A 521 -17.00 -24.86 -26.54
CA ARG A 521 -17.22 -24.08 -25.30
C ARG A 521 -18.43 -23.17 -25.42
N THR A 522 -19.11 -22.94 -24.30
CA THR A 522 -20.16 -21.92 -24.24
C THR A 522 -19.51 -20.57 -24.20
N THR A 523 -19.71 -19.77 -25.25
CA THR A 523 -18.98 -18.52 -25.46
C THR A 523 -19.89 -17.30 -25.44
N LEU A 524 -19.53 -16.30 -24.65
CA LEU A 524 -20.11 -14.95 -24.69
C LEU A 524 -19.06 -13.99 -25.23
N VAL A 525 -19.28 -13.42 -26.41
CA VAL A 525 -18.33 -12.51 -27.02
C VAL A 525 -18.92 -11.09 -27.15
N ILE A 526 -18.21 -10.08 -26.63
CA ILE A 526 -18.52 -8.67 -26.88
C ILE A 526 -17.87 -8.34 -28.21
N ALA A 527 -18.67 -8.42 -29.27
CA ALA A 527 -18.16 -8.35 -30.62
C ALA A 527 -18.06 -6.90 -31.11
N HIS A 528 -16.89 -6.57 -31.65
CA HIS A 528 -16.60 -5.31 -32.35
C HIS A 528 -16.19 -5.54 -33.83
N ARG A 529 -16.16 -6.81 -34.26
CA ARG A 529 -15.79 -7.23 -35.60
C ARG A 529 -16.92 -7.95 -36.28
N LEU A 530 -17.05 -7.68 -37.56
CA LEU A 530 -18.08 -8.28 -38.41
C LEU A 530 -17.92 -9.81 -38.48
N SER A 531 -16.69 -10.30 -38.71
CA SER A 531 -16.42 -11.74 -38.83
C SER A 531 -16.84 -12.54 -37.57
N THR A 532 -16.65 -11.97 -36.39
CA THR A 532 -17.07 -12.62 -35.15
C THR A 532 -18.58 -12.57 -34.94
N ILE A 533 -19.23 -11.48 -35.41
CA ILE A 533 -20.68 -11.34 -35.35
C ILE A 533 -21.36 -12.34 -36.32
N GLU A 534 -20.88 -12.42 -37.56
CA GLU A 534 -21.44 -13.31 -38.60
C GLU A 534 -21.28 -14.78 -38.28
N SER A 535 -20.18 -15.16 -37.59
CA SER A 535 -19.91 -16.54 -37.20
C SER A 535 -20.58 -16.98 -35.90
N ALA A 536 -21.25 -16.09 -35.16
CA ALA A 536 -21.93 -16.41 -33.91
C ALA A 536 -23.24 -17.17 -34.17
N ASP A 537 -23.53 -18.17 -33.35
CA ASP A 537 -24.79 -18.92 -33.41
C ASP A 537 -26.01 -18.06 -33.09
N GLN A 538 -25.81 -17.07 -32.20
CA GLN A 538 -26.83 -16.09 -31.85
C GLN A 538 -26.23 -14.71 -31.63
N ILE A 539 -26.89 -13.69 -32.11
CA ILE A 539 -26.58 -12.30 -31.87
C ILE A 539 -27.62 -11.72 -30.91
N VAL A 540 -27.16 -10.98 -29.92
CA VAL A 540 -27.98 -10.27 -28.94
C VAL A 540 -27.68 -8.79 -29.01
N VAL A 541 -28.63 -8.01 -29.45
CA VAL A 541 -28.54 -6.55 -29.57
C VAL A 541 -28.96 -5.91 -28.26
N MET A 542 -28.04 -5.18 -27.63
CA MET A 542 -28.27 -4.51 -26.35
C MET A 542 -28.35 -2.98 -26.53
N ASP A 543 -29.37 -2.38 -25.93
CA ASP A 543 -29.46 -0.92 -25.78
C ASP A 543 -30.03 -0.57 -24.42
N GLN A 544 -29.45 0.45 -23.77
CA GLN A 544 -29.85 0.95 -22.43
C GLN A 544 -30.10 -0.16 -21.39
N GLY A 545 -29.23 -1.18 -21.39
CA GLY A 545 -29.27 -2.29 -20.44
C GLY A 545 -30.36 -3.33 -20.67
N ARG A 546 -30.97 -3.34 -21.85
CA ARG A 546 -32.00 -4.29 -22.26
C ARG A 546 -31.62 -5.02 -23.54
N ILE A 547 -32.15 -6.21 -23.72
CA ILE A 547 -32.10 -6.91 -25.01
C ILE A 547 -33.22 -6.36 -25.88
N MET A 548 -32.84 -5.82 -27.02
CA MET A 548 -33.77 -5.27 -28.02
C MET A 548 -34.12 -6.30 -29.07
N GLU A 549 -33.12 -7.02 -29.58
CA GLU A 549 -33.25 -8.02 -30.61
C GLU A 549 -32.36 -9.22 -30.31
N LYS A 550 -32.77 -10.41 -30.73
CA LYS A 550 -31.97 -11.63 -30.71
C LYS A 550 -32.30 -12.53 -31.88
N GLY A 551 -31.31 -13.12 -32.50
CA GLY A 551 -31.46 -14.00 -33.66
C GLY A 551 -30.12 -14.33 -34.30
N SER A 552 -30.14 -15.02 -35.44
CA SER A 552 -28.97 -15.21 -36.29
C SER A 552 -28.70 -13.95 -37.12
N HIS A 553 -27.52 -13.86 -37.72
CA HIS A 553 -27.13 -12.75 -38.58
C HIS A 553 -28.14 -12.50 -39.70
N THR A 554 -28.56 -13.54 -40.39
CA THR A 554 -29.53 -13.46 -41.48
C THR A 554 -30.92 -13.02 -41.04
N GLU A 555 -31.43 -13.60 -39.94
CA GLU A 555 -32.74 -13.24 -39.37
C GLU A 555 -32.80 -11.76 -38.95
N LEU A 556 -31.74 -11.26 -38.29
CA LEU A 556 -31.72 -9.88 -37.83
C LEU A 556 -31.53 -8.85 -38.94
N LEU A 557 -30.87 -9.22 -40.03
CA LEU A 557 -30.81 -8.37 -41.22
C LEU A 557 -32.17 -8.29 -41.95
N GLU A 558 -32.90 -9.43 -42.05
CA GLU A 558 -34.23 -9.48 -42.64
C GLU A 558 -35.27 -8.69 -41.83
N GLN A 559 -35.09 -8.57 -40.51
CA GLN A 559 -35.97 -7.77 -39.66
C GLN A 559 -35.84 -6.27 -39.86
N ASP A 560 -34.77 -5.80 -40.54
CA ASP A 560 -34.46 -4.38 -40.81
C ASP A 560 -34.58 -3.50 -39.56
N GLY A 561 -34.09 -4.03 -38.43
CA GLY A 561 -34.20 -3.43 -37.10
C GLY A 561 -32.92 -2.70 -36.68
N MET A 562 -32.73 -2.66 -35.35
CA MET A 562 -31.57 -1.99 -34.73
C MET A 562 -30.23 -2.65 -35.14
N TYR A 563 -30.23 -3.97 -35.33
CA TYR A 563 -29.07 -4.69 -35.83
C TYR A 563 -28.66 -4.26 -37.23
N ALA A 564 -29.63 -4.19 -38.16
CA ALA A 564 -29.39 -3.77 -39.54
C ALA A 564 -28.83 -2.33 -39.59
N ASP A 565 -29.39 -1.43 -38.78
CA ASP A 565 -28.89 -0.06 -38.58
C ASP A 565 -27.43 -0.02 -38.10
N LEU A 566 -27.07 -0.85 -37.09
CA LEU A 566 -25.72 -0.94 -36.57
C LEU A 566 -24.76 -1.55 -37.59
N TYR A 567 -25.19 -2.57 -38.30
CA TYR A 567 -24.44 -3.21 -39.35
C TYR A 567 -24.09 -2.23 -40.48
N GLN A 568 -25.08 -1.48 -41.01
CA GLN A 568 -24.86 -0.48 -42.05
C GLN A 568 -23.89 0.62 -41.60
N LYS A 569 -24.06 1.17 -40.40
CA LYS A 569 -23.23 2.29 -39.89
C LYS A 569 -21.81 1.91 -39.50
N GLN A 570 -21.59 0.70 -39.01
CA GLN A 570 -20.26 0.29 -38.51
C GLN A 570 -19.41 -0.44 -39.55
N PHE A 571 -20.03 -1.10 -40.53
CA PHE A 571 -19.34 -2.06 -41.39
C PHE A 571 -19.51 -1.80 -42.89
N THR A 572 -20.49 -0.99 -43.32
CA THR A 572 -20.70 -0.70 -44.74
C THR A 572 -20.10 0.66 -45.15
N GLU A 573 -19.75 1.56 -44.22
CA GLU A 573 -19.10 2.85 -44.54
C GLU A 573 -17.56 2.76 -44.66
N ILE A 574 -16.97 1.56 -44.66
CA ILE A 574 -15.51 1.34 -44.71
C ILE A 574 -15.04 0.85 -46.10
N ASP A 575 -15.93 0.74 -47.10
CA ASP A 575 -15.55 0.47 -48.49
C ASP A 575 -15.35 1.74 -49.32
#